data_63a8ac21d3ae75ea4b78b189a9f3959f
#
_entry.id   63a8ac21d3ae75ea4b78b189a9f3959f
#
_cell.length_a   1.000
_cell.length_b   1.000
_cell.length_c   1.000
_cell.angle_alpha   90.00
_cell.angle_beta   90.00
_cell.angle_gamma   90.00
#
_symmetry.space_group_name_H-M   'P 1'
#
loop_
_entity.id
_entity.type
_entity.pdbx_description
1 polymer ?
#
loop_
_entity_poly.entity_id
_entity_poly.type
_entity_poly.pdbx_seq_one_letter_code
_entity_poly.pdbx_strand_id
1 'polypeptide(L)'
;MTPNEQRMMQVIDENREKVHKIAKKIWEFKEVGWEEFQSSALLENALEKEGFEVQRGLVGKHPKFDQEIDMPTAFKAVYKGKEGGPVIGLMLEYDALPNGHACGHNLIAASGFSAALGLKEAFKDIGSVIVYGTPAEELEGSKHYIVEAGYMDEVDLMLANHYGGNWGSEVTGKAIVWPTHDNWLTFKGRTAHASSAPEQGRSALDACELMSMGVNYLREHIIPEARVH
;
A
#
# COMPACT_ATOMS: atom_id res chain seq x y z
N MET A 1 13.29 -28.06 4.45
CA MET A 1 13.84 -26.92 3.67
C MET A 1 14.88 -27.42 2.68
N THR A 2 14.75 -27.02 1.45
CA THR A 2 15.76 -27.25 0.39
C THR A 2 17.01 -26.41 0.66
N PRO A 3 18.16 -26.72 0.03
CA PRO A 3 19.35 -25.87 0.16
C PRO A 3 19.12 -24.41 -0.23
N ASN A 4 18.30 -24.16 -1.25
CA ASN A 4 17.94 -22.78 -1.67
C ASN A 4 17.12 -22.06 -0.60
N GLU A 5 16.12 -22.71 -0.01
CA GLU A 5 15.34 -22.13 1.09
C GLU A 5 16.22 -21.80 2.30
N GLN A 6 17.16 -22.69 2.65
CA GLN A 6 18.12 -22.44 3.73
C GLN A 6 19.01 -21.23 3.41
N ARG A 7 19.48 -21.11 2.19
CA ARG A 7 20.32 -19.98 1.76
C ARG A 7 19.52 -18.65 1.76
N MET A 8 18.27 -18.68 1.30
CA MET A 8 17.38 -17.50 1.40
C MET A 8 17.23 -17.01 2.84
N MET A 9 16.93 -17.92 3.77
CA MET A 9 16.80 -17.59 5.19
C MET A 9 18.09 -17.03 5.78
N GLN A 10 19.22 -17.62 5.41
CA GLN A 10 20.53 -17.13 5.85
C GLN A 10 20.78 -15.69 5.36
N VAL A 11 20.49 -15.39 4.10
CA VAL A 11 20.66 -14.02 3.53
C VAL A 11 19.77 -13.02 4.28
N ILE A 12 18.53 -13.41 4.60
CA ILE A 12 17.60 -12.57 5.37
C ILE A 12 18.19 -12.29 6.77
N ASP A 13 18.70 -13.31 7.46
CA ASP A 13 19.28 -13.17 8.80
C ASP A 13 20.58 -12.33 8.77
N GLU A 14 21.44 -12.51 7.80
CA GLU A 14 22.66 -11.73 7.60
C GLU A 14 22.38 -10.23 7.40
N ASN A 15 21.22 -9.88 6.83
CA ASN A 15 20.81 -8.50 6.58
C ASN A 15 19.89 -7.88 7.65
N ARG A 16 19.59 -8.59 8.74
CA ARG A 16 18.67 -8.18 9.81
C ARG A 16 18.86 -6.72 10.26
N GLU A 17 20.09 -6.33 10.58
CA GLU A 17 20.41 -4.99 11.05
C GLU A 17 20.10 -3.90 10.02
N LYS A 18 20.34 -4.18 8.72
CA LYS A 18 20.01 -3.28 7.62
C LYS A 18 18.51 -3.11 7.50
N VAL A 19 17.77 -4.20 7.55
CA VAL A 19 16.30 -4.23 7.48
C VAL A 19 15.69 -3.44 8.64
N HIS A 20 16.16 -3.65 9.88
CA HIS A 20 15.71 -2.88 11.05
C HIS A 20 15.99 -1.38 10.91
N LYS A 21 17.16 -1.00 10.36
CA LYS A 21 17.49 0.42 10.13
C LYS A 21 16.56 1.06 9.08
N ILE A 22 16.19 0.33 8.04
CA ILE A 22 15.23 0.80 7.04
C ILE A 22 13.87 1.02 7.70
N ALA A 23 13.33 0.01 8.39
CA ALA A 23 12.05 0.10 9.09
C ALA A 23 11.99 1.30 10.05
N LYS A 24 13.07 1.48 10.85
CA LYS A 24 13.16 2.58 11.82
C LYS A 24 13.20 3.95 11.14
N LYS A 25 13.98 4.10 10.06
CA LYS A 25 14.06 5.38 9.35
C LYS A 25 12.75 5.77 8.69
N ILE A 26 12.07 4.85 8.02
CA ILE A 26 10.75 5.11 7.43
C ILE A 26 9.77 5.50 8.54
N TRP A 27 9.79 4.79 9.68
CA TRP A 27 8.98 5.15 10.85
C TRP A 27 9.28 6.57 11.37
N GLU A 28 10.54 7.02 11.34
CA GLU A 28 10.97 8.35 11.79
C GLU A 28 10.55 9.45 10.78
N PHE A 29 10.53 9.17 9.48
CA PHE A 29 10.14 10.12 8.42
C PHE A 29 8.65 10.48 8.49
N LYS A 30 7.77 9.52 8.73
CA LYS A 30 6.31 9.72 8.86
C LYS A 30 5.69 10.46 7.68
N GLU A 31 6.15 10.16 6.48
CA GLU A 31 5.68 10.80 5.27
C GLU A 31 4.31 10.22 4.87
N VAL A 32 3.37 11.10 4.61
CA VAL A 32 2.02 10.72 4.17
C VAL A 32 2.00 10.43 2.68
N GLY A 33 0.91 9.82 2.21
CA GLY A 33 0.77 9.45 0.81
C GLY A 33 1.03 10.60 -0.16
N TRP A 34 1.72 10.30 -1.26
CA TRP A 34 2.26 11.19 -2.29
C TRP A 34 3.42 12.10 -1.85
N GLU A 35 3.81 12.07 -0.59
CA GLU A 35 4.91 12.89 -0.04
C GLU A 35 6.07 12.04 0.51
N GLU A 36 6.15 10.75 0.16
CA GLU A 36 7.10 9.77 0.70
C GLU A 36 8.50 9.87 0.08
N PHE A 37 9.01 11.07 -0.12
CA PHE A 37 10.27 11.32 -0.85
C PHE A 37 11.51 10.72 -0.17
N GLN A 38 11.59 10.77 1.15
CA GLN A 38 12.73 10.21 1.89
C GLN A 38 12.63 8.69 1.99
N SER A 39 11.41 8.17 2.17
CA SER A 39 11.13 6.74 2.28
C SER A 39 11.41 6.02 0.96
N SER A 40 10.90 6.56 -0.15
CA SER A 40 11.16 6.02 -1.50
C SER A 40 12.66 6.06 -1.82
N ALA A 41 13.32 7.22 -1.64
CA ALA A 41 14.76 7.36 -1.90
C ALA A 41 15.62 6.42 -1.03
N LEU A 42 15.22 6.17 0.22
CA LEU A 42 15.90 5.20 1.09
C LEU A 42 15.84 3.79 0.53
N LEU A 43 14.64 3.35 0.10
CA LEU A 43 14.41 2.01 -0.47
C LEU A 43 15.10 1.86 -1.82
N GLU A 44 14.95 2.83 -2.72
CA GLU A 44 15.60 2.87 -4.04
C GLU A 44 17.12 2.73 -3.93
N ASN A 45 17.74 3.57 -3.09
CA ASN A 45 19.19 3.54 -2.88
C ASN A 45 19.64 2.23 -2.19
N ALA A 46 18.81 1.63 -1.33
CA ALA A 46 19.12 0.36 -0.71
C ALA A 46 19.07 -0.79 -1.73
N LEU A 47 18.05 -0.83 -2.59
CA LEU A 47 17.91 -1.82 -3.66
C LEU A 47 19.02 -1.68 -4.72
N GLU A 48 19.36 -0.45 -5.12
CA GLU A 48 20.46 -0.19 -6.08
C GLU A 48 21.81 -0.69 -5.55
N LYS A 49 22.11 -0.47 -4.26
CA LYS A 49 23.31 -1.03 -3.60
C LYS A 49 23.34 -2.55 -3.57
N GLU A 50 22.18 -3.18 -3.59
CA GLU A 50 22.04 -4.63 -3.67
C GLU A 50 22.07 -5.14 -5.13
N GLY A 51 22.29 -4.27 -6.12
CA GLY A 51 22.43 -4.62 -7.52
C GLY A 51 21.13 -4.75 -8.29
N PHE A 52 20.04 -4.15 -7.80
CA PHE A 52 18.84 -3.95 -8.59
C PHE A 52 19.00 -2.74 -9.52
N GLU A 53 18.48 -2.83 -10.72
CA GLU A 53 18.31 -1.70 -11.63
C GLU A 53 17.05 -0.94 -11.24
N VAL A 54 17.19 0.34 -10.84
CA VAL A 54 16.08 1.11 -10.26
C VAL A 54 15.61 2.19 -11.21
N GLN A 55 14.34 2.11 -11.61
CA GLN A 55 13.60 3.18 -12.27
C GLN A 55 12.87 3.99 -11.19
N ARG A 56 13.27 5.25 -11.03
CA ARG A 56 12.71 6.20 -10.06
C ARG A 56 11.64 7.06 -10.71
N GLY A 57 10.57 7.33 -9.97
CA GLY A 57 9.43 8.09 -10.47
C GLY A 57 8.71 7.35 -11.60
N LEU A 58 7.53 6.85 -11.34
CA LEU A 58 6.73 6.20 -12.37
C LEU A 58 5.65 7.14 -12.86
N VAL A 59 5.25 6.97 -14.12
CA VAL A 59 4.08 7.64 -14.68
C VAL A 59 2.98 6.60 -14.83
N GLY A 60 1.96 6.71 -14.00
CA GLY A 60 0.81 5.84 -14.02
C GLY A 60 -0.22 6.26 -15.06
N LYS A 61 -1.24 5.43 -15.25
CA LYS A 61 -2.37 5.73 -16.11
C LYS A 61 -3.68 5.63 -15.32
N HIS A 62 -4.56 6.60 -15.51
CA HIS A 62 -5.87 6.57 -14.85
C HIS A 62 -6.79 5.53 -15.51
N PRO A 63 -7.46 4.62 -14.75
CA PRO A 63 -8.22 3.51 -15.33
C PRO A 63 -9.48 3.92 -16.09
N LYS A 64 -10.01 5.13 -15.87
CA LYS A 64 -11.27 5.60 -16.49
C LYS A 64 -11.08 6.80 -17.40
N PHE A 65 -9.96 7.52 -17.31
CA PHE A 65 -9.70 8.73 -18.07
C PHE A 65 -8.40 8.59 -18.84
N ASP A 66 -8.30 9.20 -20.00
CA ASP A 66 -7.06 9.27 -20.78
C ASP A 66 -6.14 10.34 -20.14
N GLN A 67 -5.61 9.99 -18.97
CA GLN A 67 -4.79 10.88 -18.13
C GLN A 67 -3.60 10.11 -17.56
N GLU A 68 -2.42 10.71 -17.71
CA GLU A 68 -1.22 10.27 -17.03
C GLU A 68 -1.19 10.82 -15.60
N ILE A 69 -0.68 10.02 -14.68
CA ILE A 69 -0.54 10.35 -13.26
C ILE A 69 0.95 10.30 -12.91
N ASP A 70 1.51 11.46 -12.60
CA ASP A 70 2.89 11.54 -12.13
C ASP A 70 2.99 11.03 -10.68
N MET A 71 3.84 10.04 -10.49
CA MET A 71 4.06 9.36 -9.20
C MET A 71 5.54 9.42 -8.83
N PRO A 72 6.05 10.59 -8.38
CA PRO A 72 7.49 10.79 -8.16
C PRO A 72 8.09 9.90 -7.07
N THR A 73 7.27 9.41 -6.15
CA THR A 73 7.67 8.53 -5.05
C THR A 73 7.47 7.05 -5.35
N ALA A 74 6.84 6.70 -6.50
CA ALA A 74 6.76 5.33 -6.98
C ALA A 74 8.03 4.90 -7.71
N PHE A 75 8.40 3.63 -7.59
CA PHE A 75 9.58 3.09 -8.28
C PHE A 75 9.38 1.64 -8.72
N LYS A 76 10.21 1.21 -9.67
CA LYS A 76 10.36 -0.19 -10.10
C LYS A 76 11.84 -0.55 -10.01
N ALA A 77 12.18 -1.59 -9.26
CA ALA A 77 13.54 -2.08 -9.12
C ALA A 77 13.61 -3.53 -9.61
N VAL A 78 14.50 -3.81 -10.55
CA VAL A 78 14.60 -5.10 -11.26
C VAL A 78 15.93 -5.76 -10.96
N TYR A 79 15.89 -6.99 -10.49
CA TYR A 79 17.03 -7.91 -10.51
C TYR A 79 16.78 -9.00 -11.54
N LYS A 80 17.61 -9.05 -12.56
CA LYS A 80 17.59 -10.10 -13.59
C LYS A 80 18.61 -11.16 -13.24
N GLY A 81 18.13 -12.39 -13.01
CA GLY A 81 18.99 -13.56 -13.03
C GLY A 81 19.38 -13.95 -14.46
N LYS A 82 19.81 -15.18 -14.65
CA LYS A 82 20.01 -15.71 -16.00
C LYS A 82 18.69 -15.87 -16.73
N GLU A 83 18.73 -16.00 -18.07
CA GLU A 83 17.54 -16.12 -18.90
C GLU A 83 16.65 -17.30 -18.51
N GLY A 84 15.34 -17.09 -18.60
CA GLY A 84 14.30 -18.06 -18.29
C GLY A 84 13.84 -18.02 -16.81
N GLY A 85 12.90 -18.89 -16.45
CA GLY A 85 12.31 -18.93 -15.14
C GLY A 85 11.26 -17.85 -14.88
N PRO A 86 10.61 -17.88 -13.70
CA PRO A 86 9.53 -16.97 -13.37
C PRO A 86 10.01 -15.56 -13.02
N VAL A 87 9.12 -14.61 -13.21
CA VAL A 87 9.25 -13.22 -12.77
C VAL A 87 8.40 -13.03 -11.52
N ILE A 88 9.05 -12.82 -10.38
CA ILE A 88 8.38 -12.62 -9.09
C ILE A 88 8.34 -11.13 -8.76
N GLY A 89 7.14 -10.59 -8.59
CA GLY A 89 6.90 -9.22 -8.14
C GLY A 89 6.70 -9.12 -6.64
N LEU A 90 7.23 -8.06 -6.03
CA LEU A 90 7.00 -7.68 -4.64
C LEU A 90 6.43 -6.26 -4.60
N MET A 91 5.38 -6.02 -3.82
CA MET A 91 4.85 -4.69 -3.55
C MET A 91 5.29 -4.20 -2.17
N LEU A 92 5.77 -2.97 -2.10
CA LEU A 92 6.22 -2.29 -0.89
C LEU A 92 5.41 -1.03 -0.68
N GLU A 93 4.70 -0.96 0.44
CA GLU A 93 4.00 0.22 0.95
C GLU A 93 4.87 0.91 1.98
N TYR A 94 4.90 2.24 2.02
CA TYR A 94 5.76 3.01 2.95
C TYR A 94 5.19 4.35 3.38
N ASP A 95 3.96 4.67 3.01
CA ASP A 95 3.24 5.85 3.48
C ASP A 95 2.79 5.71 4.93
N ALA A 96 2.66 6.84 5.61
CA ALA A 96 2.15 6.94 6.96
C ALA A 96 0.75 7.57 6.96
N LEU A 97 -0.03 7.25 7.98
CA LEU A 97 -1.21 8.01 8.34
C LEU A 97 -0.82 9.35 9.00
N PRO A 98 -1.71 10.35 9.10
CA PRO A 98 -1.42 11.62 9.79
C PRO A 98 -0.93 11.48 11.24
N ASN A 99 -1.27 10.38 11.89
CA ASN A 99 -0.82 10.03 13.24
C ASN A 99 0.45 9.16 13.27
N GLY A 100 1.07 8.89 12.13
CA GLY A 100 2.27 8.08 11.96
C GLY A 100 1.98 6.68 11.41
N HIS A 101 2.96 5.78 11.47
CA HIS A 101 2.87 4.42 10.91
C HIS A 101 1.97 3.48 11.74
N ALA A 102 0.70 3.86 11.96
CA ALA A 102 -0.25 3.04 12.70
C ALA A 102 -0.68 1.79 11.92
N CYS A 103 -0.62 1.82 10.60
CA CYS A 103 -0.88 0.67 9.72
C CYS A 103 0.34 -0.24 9.52
N GLY A 104 1.56 0.21 9.91
CA GLY A 104 2.77 -0.59 9.86
C GLY A 104 3.45 -0.66 8.49
N HIS A 105 3.20 0.27 7.57
CA HIS A 105 3.80 0.30 6.23
C HIS A 105 5.33 0.40 6.27
N ASN A 106 5.93 1.02 7.29
CA ASN A 106 7.37 0.98 7.51
C ASN A 106 7.92 -0.46 7.69
N LEU A 107 7.13 -1.36 8.28
CA LEU A 107 7.48 -2.77 8.42
C LEU A 107 7.20 -3.54 7.13
N ILE A 108 6.14 -3.20 6.39
CA ILE A 108 5.81 -3.77 5.08
C ILE A 108 6.96 -3.50 4.10
N ALA A 109 7.41 -2.23 4.01
CA ALA A 109 8.55 -1.84 3.20
C ALA A 109 9.82 -2.64 3.56
N ALA A 110 10.13 -2.73 4.85
CA ALA A 110 11.34 -3.40 5.33
C ALA A 110 11.30 -4.93 5.10
N SER A 111 10.15 -5.57 5.35
CA SER A 111 10.00 -7.01 5.10
C SER A 111 10.01 -7.33 3.61
N GLY A 112 9.39 -6.51 2.76
CA GLY A 112 9.47 -6.64 1.32
C GLY A 112 10.89 -6.47 0.78
N PHE A 113 11.64 -5.48 1.29
CA PHE A 113 13.07 -5.34 0.99
C PHE A 113 13.86 -6.60 1.41
N SER A 114 13.60 -7.13 2.60
CA SER A 114 14.24 -8.36 3.09
C SER A 114 13.91 -9.57 2.20
N ALA A 115 12.65 -9.70 1.80
CA ALA A 115 12.21 -10.75 0.88
C ALA A 115 12.90 -10.64 -0.49
N ALA A 116 13.07 -9.40 -1.00
CA ALA A 116 13.79 -9.16 -2.25
C ALA A 116 15.24 -9.67 -2.22
N LEU A 117 15.94 -9.49 -1.09
CA LEU A 117 17.31 -10.02 -0.91
C LEU A 117 17.34 -11.55 -0.91
N GLY A 118 16.40 -12.17 -0.22
CA GLY A 118 16.27 -13.64 -0.19
C GLY A 118 15.94 -14.20 -1.58
N LEU A 119 14.97 -13.63 -2.27
CA LEU A 119 14.57 -14.05 -3.62
C LEU A 119 15.66 -13.83 -4.63
N LYS A 120 16.37 -12.69 -4.59
CA LYS A 120 17.56 -12.45 -5.43
C LYS A 120 18.56 -13.58 -5.34
N GLU A 121 18.86 -14.06 -4.14
CA GLU A 121 19.77 -15.19 -3.95
C GLU A 121 19.23 -16.49 -4.55
N ALA A 122 17.93 -16.75 -4.41
CA ALA A 122 17.29 -17.93 -4.97
C ALA A 122 17.22 -17.91 -6.51
N PHE A 123 17.03 -16.71 -7.09
CA PHE A 123 16.83 -16.51 -8.52
C PHE A 123 18.08 -16.02 -9.27
N LYS A 124 19.26 -16.01 -8.64
CA LYS A 124 20.52 -15.57 -9.27
C LYS A 124 20.89 -16.33 -10.54
N ASP A 125 20.48 -17.58 -10.62
CA ASP A 125 20.79 -18.47 -11.76
C ASP A 125 19.66 -18.58 -12.78
N ILE A 126 18.41 -18.29 -12.41
CA ILE A 126 17.25 -18.37 -13.29
C ILE A 126 16.07 -17.55 -12.75
N GLY A 127 15.39 -16.79 -13.61
CA GLY A 127 14.25 -15.95 -13.22
C GLY A 127 14.64 -14.52 -12.89
N SER A 128 13.67 -13.75 -12.41
CA SER A 128 13.83 -12.33 -12.08
C SER A 128 13.02 -11.96 -10.84
N VAL A 129 13.48 -10.93 -10.13
CA VAL A 129 12.76 -10.32 -9.00
C VAL A 129 12.53 -8.86 -9.31
N ILE A 130 11.28 -8.43 -9.24
CA ILE A 130 10.88 -7.04 -9.44
C ILE A 130 10.26 -6.51 -8.15
N VAL A 131 10.76 -5.39 -7.67
CA VAL A 131 10.24 -4.69 -6.49
C VAL A 131 9.55 -3.43 -6.94
N TYR A 132 8.28 -3.28 -6.57
CA TYR A 132 7.49 -2.08 -6.82
C TYR A 132 7.32 -1.29 -5.54
N GLY A 133 7.75 -0.03 -5.55
CA GLY A 133 7.38 0.94 -4.54
C GLY A 133 6.01 1.50 -4.88
N THR A 134 5.05 1.25 -4.00
CA THR A 134 3.63 1.59 -4.21
C THR A 134 3.18 2.61 -3.16
N PRO A 135 3.43 3.92 -3.40
CA PRO A 135 3.08 5.00 -2.47
C PRO A 135 1.57 5.21 -2.33
N ALA A 136 1.19 6.02 -1.33
CA ALA A 136 -0.14 6.54 -1.10
C ALA A 136 -1.24 5.47 -0.96
N GLU A 137 -0.95 4.35 -0.30
CA GLU A 137 -1.92 3.26 -0.09
C GLU A 137 -3.10 3.74 0.73
N GLU A 138 -2.86 4.59 1.74
CA GLU A 138 -3.86 5.14 2.66
C GLU A 138 -4.70 6.30 2.06
N LEU A 139 -4.46 6.65 0.82
CA LEU A 139 -5.21 7.69 0.08
C LEU A 139 -5.89 7.10 -1.15
N GLU A 140 -5.48 7.57 -2.34
CA GLU A 140 -6.04 7.11 -3.60
C GLU A 140 -5.45 5.78 -4.07
N GLY A 141 -4.27 5.42 -3.55
CA GLY A 141 -3.51 4.23 -3.91
C GLY A 141 -2.86 4.30 -5.29
N SER A 142 -1.56 4.08 -5.36
CA SER A 142 -0.82 4.11 -6.63
C SER A 142 -0.96 2.84 -7.46
N LYS A 143 -1.30 1.72 -6.83
CA LYS A 143 -1.23 0.38 -7.43
C LYS A 143 -2.03 0.25 -8.72
N HIS A 144 -3.26 0.77 -8.74
CA HIS A 144 -4.11 0.70 -9.93
C HIS A 144 -3.56 1.54 -11.10
N TYR A 145 -2.92 2.68 -10.84
CA TYR A 145 -2.26 3.49 -11.87
C TYR A 145 -1.03 2.78 -12.45
N ILE A 146 -0.29 2.05 -11.61
CA ILE A 146 0.88 1.25 -12.02
C ILE A 146 0.45 0.08 -12.91
N VAL A 147 -0.65 -0.60 -12.54
CA VAL A 147 -1.22 -1.71 -13.32
C VAL A 147 -1.72 -1.22 -14.68
N GLU A 148 -2.53 -0.15 -14.71
CA GLU A 148 -3.09 0.40 -15.95
C GLU A 148 -2.01 0.92 -16.92
N ALA A 149 -0.84 1.32 -16.38
CA ALA A 149 0.31 1.70 -17.19
C ALA A 149 1.14 0.51 -17.70
N GLY A 150 0.75 -0.74 -17.36
CA GLY A 150 1.40 -1.96 -17.84
C GLY A 150 2.72 -2.31 -17.14
N TYR A 151 3.10 -1.64 -16.05
CA TYR A 151 4.36 -1.93 -15.34
C TYR A 151 4.43 -3.34 -14.76
N MET A 152 3.28 -3.98 -14.52
CA MET A 152 3.18 -5.31 -13.90
C MET A 152 2.91 -6.45 -14.91
N ASP A 153 2.79 -6.16 -16.21
CA ASP A 153 2.39 -7.14 -17.24
C ASP A 153 3.38 -8.30 -17.38
N GLU A 154 4.65 -8.10 -17.05
CA GLU A 154 5.70 -9.12 -17.14
C GLU A 154 5.78 -10.03 -15.90
N VAL A 155 4.98 -9.79 -14.86
CA VAL A 155 5.07 -10.51 -13.59
C VAL A 155 4.20 -11.77 -13.62
N ASP A 156 4.80 -12.93 -13.37
CA ASP A 156 4.09 -14.21 -13.29
C ASP A 156 3.39 -14.40 -11.93
N LEU A 157 4.00 -13.91 -10.85
CA LEU A 157 3.45 -13.99 -9.49
C LEU A 157 3.77 -12.72 -8.71
N MET A 158 2.73 -12.03 -8.26
CA MET A 158 2.86 -10.87 -7.38
C MET A 158 2.65 -11.27 -5.92
N LEU A 159 3.56 -10.88 -5.05
CA LEU A 159 3.49 -11.08 -3.62
C LEU A 159 3.43 -9.74 -2.89
N ALA A 160 2.55 -9.68 -1.91
CA ALA A 160 2.46 -8.58 -0.95
C ALA A 160 2.27 -9.15 0.44
N ASN A 161 2.71 -8.43 1.45
CA ASN A 161 2.44 -8.78 2.84
C ASN A 161 1.80 -7.59 3.55
N HIS A 162 0.92 -7.87 4.49
CA HIS A 162 0.34 -6.85 5.37
C HIS A 162 0.28 -7.40 6.79
N TYR A 163 0.56 -6.54 7.76
CA TYR A 163 0.48 -6.92 9.18
C TYR A 163 -0.97 -6.93 9.62
N GLY A 164 -1.33 -7.97 10.38
CA GLY A 164 -2.65 -8.12 11.00
C GLY A 164 -2.59 -8.12 12.52
N GLY A 165 -3.75 -8.11 13.17
CA GLY A 165 -3.85 -8.11 14.64
C GLY A 165 -3.48 -9.44 15.32
N ASN A 166 -3.24 -10.49 14.56
CA ASN A 166 -2.93 -11.82 15.10
C ASN A 166 -1.46 -12.20 14.85
N TRP A 167 -0.86 -12.90 15.81
CA TRP A 167 0.46 -13.50 15.62
C TRP A 167 0.32 -14.74 14.74
N GLY A 168 0.83 -14.66 13.54
CA GLY A 168 0.82 -15.75 12.57
C GLY A 168 1.11 -15.26 11.17
N SER A 169 1.48 -16.16 10.30
CA SER A 169 1.62 -15.91 8.87
C SER A 169 0.66 -16.84 8.14
N GLU A 170 -0.23 -16.29 7.37
CA GLU A 170 -1.14 -17.03 6.51
C GLU A 170 -0.90 -16.62 5.05
N VAL A 171 -0.63 -17.60 4.20
CA VAL A 171 -0.60 -17.38 2.75
C VAL A 171 -2.00 -17.67 2.22
N THR A 172 -2.75 -16.61 1.94
CA THR A 172 -4.09 -16.76 1.37
C THR A 172 -4.02 -16.66 -0.15
N GLY A 173 -4.41 -17.71 -0.84
CA GLY A 173 -4.64 -17.67 -2.29
C GLY A 173 -5.94 -16.97 -2.70
N LYS A 174 -6.69 -16.45 -1.74
CA LYS A 174 -7.89 -15.63 -1.92
C LYS A 174 -7.71 -14.35 -1.13
N ALA A 175 -7.16 -13.33 -1.75
CA ALA A 175 -7.26 -12.00 -1.18
C ALA A 175 -8.74 -11.57 -1.22
N ILE A 176 -9.33 -11.39 -0.05
CA ILE A 176 -10.59 -10.64 0.05
C ILE A 176 -10.18 -9.18 0.01
N VAL A 177 -10.19 -8.61 -1.17
CA VAL A 177 -10.02 -7.16 -1.33
C VAL A 177 -11.38 -6.53 -1.09
N TRP A 178 -11.46 -5.68 -0.07
CA TRP A 178 -12.65 -4.89 0.21
C TRP A 178 -12.53 -3.57 -0.56
N PRO A 179 -13.26 -3.38 -1.67
CA PRO A 179 -13.26 -2.09 -2.34
C PRO A 179 -13.85 -1.05 -1.40
N THR A 180 -13.12 0.04 -1.19
CA THR A 180 -13.59 1.16 -0.38
C THR A 180 -14.20 2.23 -1.27
N HIS A 181 -15.31 2.79 -0.84
CA HIS A 181 -15.96 3.91 -1.49
C HIS A 181 -16.34 4.96 -0.45
N ASP A 182 -15.64 6.09 -0.48
CA ASP A 182 -15.89 7.20 0.43
C ASP A 182 -16.88 8.19 -0.17
N ASN A 183 -17.86 8.58 0.64
CA ASN A 183 -18.85 9.58 0.25
C ASN A 183 -18.80 10.75 1.23
N TRP A 184 -18.56 11.95 0.71
CA TRP A 184 -18.67 13.18 1.46
C TRP A 184 -20.05 13.78 1.25
N LEU A 185 -20.85 13.85 2.33
CA LEU A 185 -22.20 14.39 2.33
C LEU A 185 -22.23 15.69 3.10
N THR A 186 -22.63 16.77 2.43
CA THR A 186 -22.73 18.11 3.03
C THR A 186 -24.18 18.50 3.24
N PHE A 187 -24.55 18.76 4.48
CA PHE A 187 -25.88 19.29 4.85
C PHE A 187 -25.80 20.78 5.09
N LYS A 188 -26.77 21.52 4.51
CA LYS A 188 -26.91 22.96 4.70
C LYS A 188 -28.17 23.28 5.48
N GLY A 189 -27.98 23.87 6.65
CA GLY A 189 -29.08 24.35 7.50
C GLY A 189 -29.60 25.73 7.13
N ARG A 190 -30.61 26.16 7.85
CA ARG A 190 -31.12 27.54 7.85
C ARG A 190 -31.25 27.99 9.28
N THR A 191 -30.63 29.10 9.64
CA THR A 191 -30.74 29.68 10.98
C THR A 191 -32.10 30.33 11.20
N ALA A 192 -32.57 30.25 12.42
CA ALA A 192 -33.73 30.97 12.90
C ALA A 192 -33.57 31.28 14.40
N HIS A 193 -34.30 32.24 14.89
CA HIS A 193 -34.29 32.59 16.31
C HIS A 193 -35.04 31.52 17.11
N ALA A 194 -34.34 30.86 18.02
CA ALA A 194 -34.85 29.70 18.75
C ALA A 194 -36.11 29.95 19.56
N SER A 195 -36.35 31.18 20.01
CA SER A 195 -37.51 31.55 20.82
C SER A 195 -38.66 32.13 20.00
N SER A 196 -38.38 32.94 18.96
CA SER A 196 -39.39 33.71 18.25
C SER A 196 -39.85 33.13 16.92
N ALA A 197 -39.04 32.26 16.30
CA ALA A 197 -39.36 31.69 14.99
C ALA A 197 -38.63 30.34 14.76
N PRO A 198 -38.66 29.37 15.70
CA PRO A 198 -37.95 28.12 15.57
C PRO A 198 -38.42 27.30 14.37
N GLU A 199 -39.66 27.38 13.98
CA GLU A 199 -40.28 26.69 12.84
C GLU A 199 -39.67 27.12 11.48
N GLN A 200 -39.00 28.26 11.42
CA GLN A 200 -38.34 28.74 10.22
C GLN A 200 -36.92 28.19 10.05
N GLY A 201 -36.39 27.56 11.11
CA GLY A 201 -35.07 26.95 11.10
C GLY A 201 -35.04 25.58 10.40
N ARG A 202 -33.82 25.15 10.01
CA ARG A 202 -33.52 23.77 9.67
C ARG A 202 -32.13 23.43 10.21
N SER A 203 -32.05 22.38 10.99
CA SER A 203 -30.78 21.91 11.56
C SER A 203 -30.03 21.02 10.56
N ALA A 204 -28.82 21.42 10.18
CA ALA A 204 -27.90 20.56 9.43
C ALA A 204 -27.37 19.41 10.30
N LEU A 205 -27.23 19.67 11.62
CA LEU A 205 -26.79 18.65 12.57
C LEU A 205 -27.82 17.52 12.68
N ASP A 206 -29.11 17.84 12.83
CA ASP A 206 -30.15 16.81 12.89
C ASP A 206 -30.16 15.94 11.63
N ALA A 207 -29.91 16.52 10.46
CA ALA A 207 -29.81 15.77 9.22
C ALA A 207 -28.60 14.80 9.23
N CYS A 208 -27.46 15.21 9.75
CA CYS A 208 -26.29 14.32 9.93
C CYS A 208 -26.61 13.20 10.91
N GLU A 209 -27.25 13.49 12.04
CA GLU A 209 -27.61 12.50 13.05
C GLU A 209 -28.60 11.49 12.51
N LEU A 210 -29.67 11.95 11.82
CA LEU A 210 -30.67 11.06 11.20
C LEU A 210 -30.02 10.14 10.13
N MET A 211 -29.09 10.66 9.32
CA MET A 211 -28.34 9.86 8.35
C MET A 211 -27.51 8.79 9.07
N SER A 212 -26.76 9.19 10.12
CA SER A 212 -25.96 8.25 10.92
C SER A 212 -26.78 7.15 11.54
N MET A 213 -27.95 7.49 12.10
CA MET A 213 -28.90 6.49 12.62
C MET A 213 -29.40 5.55 11.51
N GLY A 214 -29.76 6.10 10.34
CA GLY A 214 -30.21 5.29 9.21
C GLY A 214 -29.15 4.29 8.74
N VAL A 215 -27.90 4.71 8.67
CA VAL A 215 -26.76 3.83 8.35
C VAL A 215 -26.60 2.72 9.41
N ASN A 216 -26.73 3.05 10.70
CA ASN A 216 -26.64 2.05 11.76
C ASN A 216 -27.74 0.98 11.66
N TYR A 217 -28.97 1.37 11.33
CA TYR A 217 -30.05 0.40 11.10
C TYR A 217 -29.85 -0.43 9.84
N LEU A 218 -29.26 0.15 8.78
CA LEU A 218 -28.95 -0.56 7.56
C LEU A 218 -27.96 -1.72 7.77
N ARG A 219 -27.06 -1.62 8.75
CA ARG A 219 -26.05 -2.65 9.03
C ARG A 219 -26.61 -4.04 9.31
N GLU A 220 -27.85 -4.14 9.79
CA GLU A 220 -28.53 -5.43 9.99
C GLU A 220 -28.89 -6.12 8.67
N HIS A 221 -28.94 -5.38 7.57
CA HIS A 221 -29.53 -5.83 6.30
C HIS A 221 -28.52 -5.88 5.14
N ILE A 222 -27.24 -5.60 5.41
CA ILE A 222 -26.18 -5.72 4.41
C ILE A 222 -25.59 -7.13 4.40
N ILE A 223 -25.02 -7.52 3.27
CA ILE A 223 -24.35 -8.82 3.12
C ILE A 223 -23.13 -8.91 4.05
N PRO A 224 -22.75 -10.11 4.53
CA PRO A 224 -21.62 -10.28 5.46
C PRO A 224 -20.28 -9.75 4.92
N GLU A 225 -20.14 -9.69 3.60
CA GLU A 225 -18.95 -9.19 2.89
C GLU A 225 -18.88 -7.66 2.82
N ALA A 226 -19.95 -6.93 3.15
CA ALA A 226 -19.94 -5.46 3.17
C ALA A 226 -19.63 -4.89 4.56
N ARG A 227 -19.06 -3.70 4.58
CA ARG A 227 -18.81 -2.89 5.76
C ARG A 227 -19.25 -1.45 5.49
N VAL A 228 -19.83 -0.81 6.50
CA VAL A 228 -20.22 0.61 6.46
C VAL A 228 -19.74 1.28 7.74
N HIS A 229 -18.93 2.31 7.61
CA HIS A 229 -18.42 3.15 8.70
C HIS A 229 -18.84 4.60 8.55
#